data_3e4256b981b553e6d54216ae35cf5c60
#
_entry.id   3e4256b981b553e6d54216ae35cf5c60
#
_cell.length_a   1.000
_cell.length_b   1.000
_cell.length_c   1.000
_cell.angle_alpha   90.00
_cell.angle_beta   90.00
_cell.angle_gamma   90.00
#
_symmetry.space_group_name_H-M   'P 1'
#
loop_
_entity.id
_entity.type
_entity.pdbx_description
1 polymer ?
#
loop_
_entity_poly.entity_id
_entity_poly.type
_entity_poly.pdbx_seq_one_letter_code
_entity_poly.pdbx_strand_id
1 'polypeptide(L)'
;NMTPQQMDKVLSSIYQQWDTTAFHNYLKEFRLPLDKSNKQFSRGMKMKLQIAIALSHQAQLLLLDEATSGLDPVAREEILDILLDFIQDEEHAVLISSHITSDIEKCCDYVTFLHEGKILLSTEKDALLDTYGIWHCTKEELLKLDHHDYLAYRVNAFAVDVLVKDRQRVMLQHPNAVMDPASLEDILVFMVKGEK
;
A
#
# COMPACT_ATOMS: atom_id res chain seq x y z
N ASN A 1 -1.51 -23.35 19.64
CA ASN A 1 -0.10 -23.73 19.87
C ASN A 1 0.29 -24.90 18.98
N MET A 2 0.26 -24.73 17.66
CA MET A 2 0.61 -25.79 16.71
C MET A 2 1.91 -25.41 15.99
N THR A 3 2.66 -26.43 15.57
CA THR A 3 3.73 -26.27 14.59
C THR A 3 3.14 -26.25 13.19
N PRO A 4 3.83 -25.70 12.16
CA PRO A 4 3.36 -25.79 10.77
C PRO A 4 3.02 -27.22 10.32
N GLN A 5 3.80 -28.20 10.74
CA GLN A 5 3.55 -29.60 10.43
C GLN A 5 2.23 -30.13 11.06
N GLN A 6 1.85 -29.64 12.24
CA GLN A 6 0.57 -29.97 12.86
C GLN A 6 -0.58 -29.22 12.18
N MET A 7 -0.33 -27.98 11.73
CA MET A 7 -1.31 -27.19 10.98
C MET A 7 -1.66 -27.85 9.65
N ASP A 8 -0.68 -28.36 8.91
CA ASP A 8 -0.89 -29.09 7.68
C ASP A 8 -1.92 -30.20 7.84
N LYS A 9 -1.76 -31.05 8.88
CA LYS A 9 -2.70 -32.13 9.18
C LYS A 9 -4.13 -31.66 9.49
N VAL A 10 -4.25 -30.51 10.17
CA VAL A 10 -5.58 -29.96 10.52
C VAL A 10 -6.20 -29.30 9.30
N LEU A 11 -5.44 -28.47 8.58
CA LEU A 11 -5.92 -27.69 7.45
C LEU A 11 -6.31 -28.59 6.27
N SER A 12 -5.58 -29.67 6.03
CA SER A 12 -5.94 -30.69 5.02
C SER A 12 -7.27 -31.40 5.31
N SER A 13 -7.75 -31.37 6.56
CA SER A 13 -9.08 -31.91 6.89
C SER A 13 -10.21 -30.85 6.78
N ILE A 14 -9.86 -29.55 6.67
CA ILE A 14 -10.81 -28.44 6.64
C ILE A 14 -11.00 -27.94 5.19
N TYR A 15 -9.90 -27.71 4.47
CA TYR A 15 -9.94 -27.20 3.10
C TYR A 15 -9.98 -28.34 2.07
N GLN A 16 -11.01 -28.36 1.23
CA GLN A 16 -11.14 -29.39 0.19
C GLN A 16 -10.03 -29.32 -0.87
N GLN A 17 -9.54 -28.12 -1.15
CA GLN A 17 -8.49 -27.85 -2.15
C GLN A 17 -7.10 -27.67 -1.50
N TRP A 18 -6.90 -28.22 -0.29
CA TRP A 18 -5.62 -28.13 0.39
C TRP A 18 -4.53 -28.90 -0.33
N ASP A 19 -3.43 -28.20 -0.65
CA ASP A 19 -2.23 -28.80 -1.24
C ASP A 19 -1.09 -28.84 -0.19
N THR A 20 -0.90 -29.98 0.44
CA THR A 20 0.19 -30.25 1.38
C THR A 20 1.58 -30.02 0.76
N THR A 21 1.76 -30.37 -0.53
CA THR A 21 3.05 -30.19 -1.22
C THR A 21 3.34 -28.72 -1.42
N ALA A 22 2.38 -27.93 -1.90
CA ALA A 22 2.50 -26.49 -2.03
C ALA A 22 2.78 -25.82 -0.68
N PHE A 23 2.06 -26.22 0.37
CA PHE A 23 2.28 -25.69 1.72
C PHE A 23 3.73 -25.90 2.20
N HIS A 24 4.26 -27.12 2.06
CA HIS A 24 5.65 -27.39 2.44
C HIS A 24 6.67 -26.63 1.58
N ASN A 25 6.37 -26.43 0.30
CA ASN A 25 7.21 -25.62 -0.58
C ASN A 25 7.24 -24.14 -0.13
N TYR A 26 6.08 -23.54 0.19
CA TYR A 26 6.01 -22.19 0.73
C TYR A 26 6.72 -22.05 2.09
N LEU A 27 6.58 -23.05 2.98
CA LEU A 27 7.31 -23.01 4.26
C LEU A 27 8.83 -23.00 4.04
N LYS A 28 9.33 -23.77 3.07
CA LYS A 28 10.75 -23.77 2.70
C LYS A 28 11.20 -22.45 2.08
N GLU A 29 10.44 -21.94 1.12
CA GLU A 29 10.69 -20.68 0.41
C GLU A 29 10.72 -19.50 1.38
N PHE A 30 9.75 -19.43 2.27
CA PHE A 30 9.65 -18.39 3.30
C PHE A 30 10.56 -18.62 4.50
N ARG A 31 11.37 -19.67 4.48
CA ARG A 31 12.32 -20.07 5.54
C ARG A 31 11.66 -20.25 6.90
N LEU A 32 10.47 -20.82 6.92
CA LEU A 32 9.73 -21.08 8.15
C LEU A 32 10.07 -22.46 8.74
N PRO A 33 10.43 -22.56 10.04
CA PRO A 33 10.75 -23.81 10.67
C PRO A 33 9.50 -24.70 10.85
N LEU A 34 9.61 -25.98 10.51
CA LEU A 34 8.50 -26.93 10.55
C LEU A 34 8.12 -27.37 11.97
N ASP A 35 9.09 -27.39 12.87
CA ASP A 35 9.04 -27.98 14.20
C ASP A 35 8.83 -27.00 15.34
N LYS A 36 8.92 -25.70 15.07
CA LYS A 36 8.67 -24.66 16.06
C LYS A 36 7.20 -24.26 16.13
N SER A 37 6.71 -24.06 17.35
CA SER A 37 5.36 -23.56 17.55
C SER A 37 5.21 -22.13 16.97
N ASN A 38 4.06 -21.87 16.34
CA ASN A 38 3.71 -20.54 15.80
C ASN A 38 3.73 -19.42 16.85
N LYS A 39 3.64 -19.73 18.14
CA LYS A 39 3.83 -18.76 19.22
C LYS A 39 5.25 -18.19 19.27
N GLN A 40 6.23 -18.97 18.85
CA GLN A 40 7.65 -18.61 18.84
C GLN A 40 8.05 -17.83 17.56
N PHE A 41 7.10 -17.70 16.59
CA PHE A 41 7.34 -16.97 15.37
C PHE A 41 7.35 -15.46 15.62
N SER A 42 8.26 -14.76 14.95
CA SER A 42 8.20 -13.30 14.83
C SER A 42 6.90 -12.88 14.12
N ARG A 43 6.58 -11.59 14.16
CA ARG A 43 5.39 -11.06 13.45
C ARG A 43 5.47 -11.33 11.94
N GLY A 44 6.63 -11.10 11.32
CA GLY A 44 6.87 -11.41 9.91
C GLY A 44 6.74 -12.90 9.58
N MET A 45 7.30 -13.78 10.42
CA MET A 45 7.13 -15.23 10.25
C MET A 45 5.66 -15.66 10.36
N LYS A 46 4.88 -15.04 11.25
CA LYS A 46 3.44 -15.32 11.35
C LYS A 46 2.69 -14.88 10.11
N MET A 47 3.01 -13.70 9.57
CA MET A 47 2.41 -13.20 8.32
C MET A 47 2.74 -14.12 7.15
N LYS A 48 3.99 -14.49 6.97
CA LYS A 48 4.41 -15.46 5.95
C LYS A 48 3.68 -16.80 6.08
N LEU A 49 3.49 -17.30 7.31
CA LEU A 49 2.73 -18.53 7.55
C LEU A 49 1.26 -18.38 7.13
N GLN A 50 0.63 -17.23 7.41
CA GLN A 50 -0.75 -16.97 7.01
C GLN A 50 -0.89 -16.92 5.48
N ILE A 51 0.06 -16.29 4.80
CA ILE A 51 0.10 -16.27 3.33
C ILE A 51 0.33 -17.68 2.78
N ALA A 52 1.29 -18.44 3.33
CA ALA A 52 1.53 -19.83 2.93
C ALA A 52 0.26 -20.69 3.04
N ILE A 53 -0.52 -20.51 4.12
CA ILE A 53 -1.81 -21.19 4.30
C ILE A 53 -2.81 -20.77 3.21
N ALA A 54 -2.96 -19.48 2.96
CA ALA A 54 -3.89 -18.96 1.95
C ALA A 54 -3.55 -19.47 0.54
N LEU A 55 -2.28 -19.45 0.17
CA LEU A 55 -1.81 -19.93 -1.14
C LEU A 55 -1.99 -21.45 -1.30
N SER A 56 -1.93 -22.21 -0.20
CA SER A 56 -2.02 -23.68 -0.22
C SER A 56 -3.43 -24.24 -0.35
N HIS A 57 -4.46 -23.40 -0.29
CA HIS A 57 -5.84 -23.80 -0.59
C HIS A 57 -6.41 -23.11 -1.84
N GLN A 58 -5.53 -22.63 -2.73
CA GLN A 58 -5.86 -22.02 -4.03
C GLN A 58 -6.73 -20.75 -3.89
N ALA A 59 -6.40 -19.89 -2.95
CA ALA A 59 -7.06 -18.59 -2.82
C ALA A 59 -6.77 -17.72 -4.06
N GLN A 60 -7.83 -17.22 -4.68
CA GLN A 60 -7.72 -16.26 -5.79
C GLN A 60 -7.74 -14.81 -5.29
N LEU A 61 -8.27 -14.54 -4.10
CA LEU A 61 -8.32 -13.24 -3.48
C LEU A 61 -7.71 -13.28 -2.08
N LEU A 62 -6.70 -12.45 -1.85
CA LEU A 62 -6.13 -12.21 -0.52
C LEU A 62 -6.72 -10.92 0.07
N LEU A 63 -7.31 -11.02 1.26
CA LEU A 63 -7.77 -9.89 2.06
C LEU A 63 -6.81 -9.67 3.22
N LEU A 64 -6.06 -8.58 3.19
CA LEU A 64 -4.97 -8.31 4.13
C LEU A 64 -5.22 -7.02 4.89
N ASP A 65 -5.39 -7.12 6.20
CA ASP A 65 -5.56 -5.97 7.07
C ASP A 65 -4.25 -5.68 7.80
N GLU A 66 -3.65 -4.52 7.50
CA GLU A 66 -2.39 -4.05 8.10
C GLU A 66 -1.24 -5.08 8.05
N ALA A 67 -1.11 -5.79 6.92
CA ALA A 67 -0.22 -6.96 6.76
C ALA A 67 1.26 -6.65 7.03
N THR A 68 1.71 -5.44 6.72
CA THR A 68 3.11 -4.99 6.85
C THR A 68 3.37 -4.20 8.13
N SER A 69 2.31 -3.82 8.85
CA SER A 69 2.42 -2.98 10.05
C SER A 69 3.27 -3.64 11.15
N GLY A 70 4.25 -2.89 11.67
CA GLY A 70 5.15 -3.34 12.76
C GLY A 70 6.10 -4.46 12.37
N LEU A 71 6.33 -4.70 11.09
CA LEU A 71 7.42 -5.51 10.59
C LEU A 71 8.71 -4.68 10.50
N ASP A 72 9.85 -5.36 10.62
CA ASP A 72 11.12 -4.76 10.24
C ASP A 72 11.18 -4.55 8.72
N PRO A 73 12.06 -3.67 8.20
CA PRO A 73 12.11 -3.35 6.78
C PRO A 73 12.34 -4.56 5.88
N VAL A 74 13.14 -5.53 6.29
CA VAL A 74 13.45 -6.72 5.48
C VAL A 74 12.24 -7.64 5.38
N ALA A 75 11.60 -7.94 6.52
CA ALA A 75 10.40 -8.77 6.54
C ALA A 75 9.24 -8.11 5.76
N ARG A 76 9.16 -6.76 5.79
CA ARG A 76 8.18 -5.98 5.00
C ARG A 76 8.39 -6.17 3.51
N GLU A 77 9.63 -5.96 3.03
CA GLU A 77 9.97 -6.16 1.62
C GLU A 77 9.65 -7.58 1.16
N GLU A 78 10.04 -8.59 1.94
CA GLU A 78 9.75 -9.99 1.61
C GLU A 78 8.24 -10.28 1.50
N ILE A 79 7.39 -9.63 2.31
CA ILE A 79 5.93 -9.77 2.19
C ILE A 79 5.41 -9.08 0.92
N LEU A 80 5.88 -7.87 0.63
CA LEU A 80 5.46 -7.14 -0.58
C LEU A 80 5.86 -7.90 -1.85
N ASP A 81 7.06 -8.48 -1.88
CA ASP A 81 7.53 -9.30 -3.01
C ASP A 81 6.64 -10.54 -3.21
N ILE A 82 6.26 -11.24 -2.14
CA ILE A 82 5.31 -12.36 -2.21
C ILE A 82 3.96 -11.92 -2.79
N LEU A 83 3.45 -10.74 -2.41
CA LEU A 83 2.18 -10.24 -2.93
C LEU A 83 2.30 -9.86 -4.41
N LEU A 84 3.42 -9.24 -4.81
CA LEU A 84 3.71 -8.91 -6.21
C LEU A 84 3.80 -10.18 -7.07
N ASP A 85 4.45 -11.24 -6.59
CA ASP A 85 4.52 -12.52 -7.28
C ASP A 85 3.14 -13.17 -7.41
N PHE A 86 2.31 -13.07 -6.35
CA PHE A 86 0.96 -13.63 -6.35
C PHE A 86 0.05 -13.01 -7.42
N ILE A 87 0.10 -11.69 -7.61
CA ILE A 87 -0.72 -10.98 -8.60
C ILE A 87 -0.19 -11.06 -10.04
N GLN A 88 0.91 -11.78 -10.32
CA GLN A 88 1.34 -12.05 -11.69
C GLN A 88 0.35 -12.95 -12.46
N ASP A 89 -0.43 -13.75 -11.73
CA ASP A 89 -1.54 -14.49 -12.30
C ASP A 89 -2.77 -13.57 -12.40
N GLU A 90 -3.31 -13.39 -13.60
CA GLU A 90 -4.45 -12.50 -13.89
C GLU A 90 -5.75 -12.91 -13.15
N GLU A 91 -5.83 -14.16 -12.69
CA GLU A 91 -6.96 -14.65 -11.88
C GLU A 91 -6.83 -14.31 -10.39
N HIS A 92 -5.68 -13.78 -9.97
CA HIS A 92 -5.39 -13.46 -8.58
C HIS A 92 -5.55 -11.96 -8.29
N ALA A 93 -6.01 -11.66 -7.09
CA ALA A 93 -6.15 -10.28 -6.62
C ALA A 93 -5.78 -10.14 -5.14
N VAL A 94 -5.32 -8.96 -4.76
CA VAL A 94 -5.02 -8.60 -3.37
C VAL A 94 -5.78 -7.33 -3.00
N LEU A 95 -6.52 -7.37 -1.90
CA LEU A 95 -7.05 -6.19 -1.23
C LEU A 95 -6.30 -6.00 0.08
N ILE A 96 -5.50 -4.96 0.16
CA ILE A 96 -4.68 -4.64 1.33
C ILE A 96 -5.10 -3.32 1.96
N SER A 97 -5.27 -3.29 3.29
CA SER A 97 -5.31 -2.05 4.06
C SER A 97 -3.91 -1.77 4.63
N SER A 98 -3.48 -0.52 4.59
CA SER A 98 -2.25 -0.07 5.23
C SER A 98 -2.30 1.43 5.54
N HIS A 99 -1.67 1.83 6.63
CA HIS A 99 -1.36 3.24 6.92
C HIS A 99 0.04 3.63 6.42
N ILE A 100 0.78 2.70 5.81
CA ILE A 100 2.11 2.91 5.24
C ILE A 100 1.95 3.14 3.74
N THR A 101 1.92 4.40 3.32
CA THR A 101 1.66 4.80 1.93
C THR A 101 2.69 4.27 0.96
N SER A 102 3.97 4.16 1.37
CA SER A 102 5.04 3.59 0.55
C SER A 102 4.81 2.12 0.16
N ASP A 103 4.13 1.34 1.00
CA ASP A 103 3.80 -0.04 0.65
C ASP A 103 2.72 -0.08 -0.43
N ILE A 104 1.71 0.78 -0.31
CA ILE A 104 0.65 0.94 -1.31
C ILE A 104 1.23 1.44 -2.65
N GLU A 105 2.14 2.42 -2.61
CA GLU A 105 2.85 2.89 -3.81
C GLU A 105 3.60 1.77 -4.53
N LYS A 106 4.22 0.86 -3.76
CA LYS A 106 5.02 -0.23 -4.30
C LYS A 106 4.17 -1.34 -4.92
N CYS A 107 3.07 -1.75 -4.29
CA CYS A 107 2.39 -3.01 -4.64
C CYS A 107 0.95 -2.88 -5.14
N CYS A 108 0.36 -1.68 -5.18
CA CYS A 108 -1.03 -1.51 -5.57
C CYS A 108 -1.18 -0.75 -6.90
N ASP A 109 -2.14 -1.15 -7.73
CA ASP A 109 -2.52 -0.44 -8.95
C ASP A 109 -3.60 0.62 -8.67
N TYR A 110 -4.49 0.32 -7.72
CA TYR A 110 -5.59 1.20 -7.31
C TYR A 110 -5.48 1.59 -5.86
N VAL A 111 -5.87 2.81 -5.54
CA VAL A 111 -5.88 3.34 -4.17
C VAL A 111 -7.24 3.91 -3.81
N THR A 112 -7.65 3.67 -2.56
CA THR A 112 -8.86 4.25 -2.00
C THR A 112 -8.51 4.87 -0.65
N PHE A 113 -8.66 6.20 -0.51
CA PHE A 113 -8.43 6.90 0.74
C PHE A 113 -9.72 6.97 1.56
N LEU A 114 -9.63 6.44 2.80
CA LEU A 114 -10.70 6.47 3.78
C LEU A 114 -10.33 7.43 4.92
N HIS A 115 -11.22 8.36 5.25
CA HIS A 115 -11.07 9.25 6.39
C HIS A 115 -12.43 9.50 7.05
N GLU A 116 -12.51 9.37 8.36
CA GLU A 116 -13.74 9.57 9.16
C GLU A 116 -14.97 8.84 8.59
N GLY A 117 -14.77 7.60 8.13
CA GLY A 117 -15.84 6.76 7.57
C GLY A 117 -16.31 7.16 6.17
N LYS A 118 -15.58 8.05 5.48
CA LYS A 118 -15.89 8.50 4.11
C LYS A 118 -14.75 8.16 3.16
N ILE A 119 -15.11 7.83 1.91
CA ILE A 119 -14.14 7.73 0.83
C ILE A 119 -13.83 9.15 0.36
N LEU A 120 -12.56 9.57 0.49
CA LEU A 120 -12.08 10.84 -0.03
C LEU A 120 -11.71 10.76 -1.51
N LEU A 121 -11.13 9.61 -1.92
CA LEU A 121 -10.63 9.35 -3.26
C LEU A 121 -10.62 7.85 -3.52
N SER A 122 -10.94 7.45 -4.74
CA SER A 122 -10.75 6.07 -5.23
C SER A 122 -10.37 6.15 -6.71
N THR A 123 -9.15 5.74 -7.05
CA THR A 123 -8.61 5.89 -8.41
C THR A 123 -7.41 4.99 -8.65
N GLU A 124 -6.97 4.92 -9.89
CA GLU A 124 -5.69 4.33 -10.29
C GLU A 124 -4.53 5.14 -9.69
N LYS A 125 -3.56 4.45 -9.09
CA LYS A 125 -2.44 5.05 -8.38
C LYS A 125 -1.52 5.86 -9.30
N ASP A 126 -1.13 5.28 -10.43
CA ASP A 126 -0.16 5.92 -11.31
C ASP A 126 -0.75 7.18 -11.96
N ALA A 127 -2.03 7.15 -12.37
CA ALA A 127 -2.73 8.34 -12.85
C ALA A 127 -2.76 9.46 -11.80
N LEU A 128 -2.91 9.10 -10.52
CA LEU A 128 -2.88 10.06 -9.42
C LEU A 128 -1.49 10.68 -9.24
N LEU A 129 -0.43 9.85 -9.18
CA LEU A 129 0.95 10.30 -8.99
C LEU A 129 1.48 11.10 -10.18
N ASP A 130 1.00 10.81 -11.38
CA ASP A 130 1.40 11.53 -12.59
C ASP A 130 0.75 12.92 -12.70
N THR A 131 -0.47 13.07 -12.19
CA THR A 131 -1.23 14.30 -12.33
C THR A 131 -0.98 15.31 -11.22
N TYR A 132 -0.85 14.85 -9.96
CA TYR A 132 -0.69 15.75 -8.83
C TYR A 132 0.76 16.22 -8.66
N GLY A 133 0.92 17.44 -8.14
CA GLY A 133 2.23 18.00 -7.77
C GLY A 133 2.11 18.97 -6.62
N ILE A 134 3.25 19.23 -5.95
CA ILE A 134 3.35 20.24 -4.90
C ILE A 134 4.07 21.45 -5.47
N TRP A 135 3.37 22.55 -5.61
CA TRP A 135 3.95 23.83 -6.00
C TRP A 135 4.37 24.62 -4.76
N HIS A 136 5.65 24.95 -4.68
CA HIS A 136 6.20 25.84 -3.66
C HIS A 136 6.12 27.28 -4.15
N CYS A 137 5.19 28.07 -3.66
CA CYS A 137 4.92 29.41 -4.15
C CYS A 137 4.86 30.45 -3.02
N THR A 138 4.80 31.70 -3.41
CA THR A 138 4.52 32.83 -2.51
C THR A 138 3.01 32.99 -2.31
N LYS A 139 2.59 33.72 -1.28
CA LYS A 139 1.17 34.10 -1.10
C LYS A 139 0.59 34.86 -2.28
N GLU A 140 1.42 35.70 -2.94
CA GLU A 140 1.00 36.48 -4.10
C GLU A 140 0.77 35.61 -5.33
N GLU A 141 1.55 34.54 -5.49
CA GLU A 141 1.37 33.57 -6.56
C GLU A 141 0.15 32.68 -6.33
N LEU A 142 -0.09 32.24 -5.09
CA LEU A 142 -1.31 31.50 -4.73
C LEU A 142 -2.57 32.31 -5.08
N LEU A 143 -2.60 33.61 -4.81
CA LEU A 143 -3.75 34.48 -5.14
C LEU A 143 -4.04 34.60 -6.64
N LYS A 144 -3.07 34.29 -7.49
CA LYS A 144 -3.22 34.28 -8.96
C LYS A 144 -3.65 32.92 -9.52
N LEU A 145 -3.57 31.87 -8.71
CA LEU A 145 -3.96 30.53 -9.11
C LEU A 145 -5.48 30.38 -9.03
N ASP A 146 -6.08 29.76 -10.06
CA ASP A 146 -7.50 29.45 -10.04
C ASP A 146 -7.77 28.34 -8.98
N HIS A 147 -8.81 28.53 -8.17
CA HIS A 147 -9.24 27.55 -7.18
C HIS A 147 -9.57 26.16 -7.78
N HIS A 148 -9.84 26.07 -9.08
CA HIS A 148 -10.05 24.81 -9.78
C HIS A 148 -8.75 24.05 -10.04
N ASP A 149 -7.60 24.72 -10.09
CA ASP A 149 -6.29 24.12 -10.42
C ASP A 149 -5.60 23.48 -9.22
N TYR A 150 -6.02 23.77 -7.99
CA TYR A 150 -5.49 23.12 -6.79
C TYR A 150 -6.56 22.44 -5.95
N LEU A 151 -6.14 21.53 -5.09
CA LEU A 151 -7.01 20.80 -4.15
C LEU A 151 -7.01 21.47 -2.76
N ALA A 152 -5.82 21.81 -2.29
CA ALA A 152 -5.59 22.42 -0.98
C ALA A 152 -4.20 23.06 -0.94
N TYR A 153 -3.98 23.93 0.06
CA TYR A 153 -2.67 24.52 0.32
C TYR A 153 -2.31 24.47 1.80
N ARG A 154 -1.04 24.66 2.13
CA ARG A 154 -0.51 24.76 3.49
C ARG A 154 0.47 25.91 3.56
N VAL A 155 0.27 26.80 4.52
CA VAL A 155 1.18 27.93 4.74
C VAL A 155 2.31 27.48 5.67
N ASN A 156 3.53 27.58 5.19
CA ASN A 156 4.75 27.33 5.96
C ASN A 156 5.41 28.67 6.35
N ALA A 157 6.51 28.59 7.14
CA ALA A 157 7.21 29.81 7.59
C ALA A 157 7.78 30.67 6.45
N PHE A 158 8.13 30.06 5.30
CA PHE A 158 8.85 30.70 4.20
C PHE A 158 8.12 30.65 2.85
N ALA A 159 7.17 29.74 2.68
CA ALA A 159 6.46 29.51 1.43
C ALA A 159 5.04 29.00 1.67
N VAL A 160 4.28 28.90 0.60
CA VAL A 160 3.00 28.19 0.57
C VAL A 160 3.20 26.94 -0.29
N ASP A 161 2.89 25.78 0.26
CA ASP A 161 2.87 24.54 -0.49
C ASP A 161 1.44 24.31 -0.98
N VAL A 162 1.27 24.16 -2.29
CA VAL A 162 -0.03 24.02 -2.95
C VAL A 162 -0.10 22.69 -3.65
N LEU A 163 -1.05 21.84 -3.27
CA LEU A 163 -1.31 20.59 -3.98
C LEU A 163 -2.14 20.89 -5.24
N VAL A 164 -1.48 20.92 -6.39
CA VAL A 164 -2.12 21.15 -7.68
C VAL A 164 -2.65 19.85 -8.28
N LYS A 165 -3.78 19.94 -8.98
CA LYS A 165 -4.49 18.77 -9.56
C LYS A 165 -3.92 18.34 -10.92
N ASP A 166 -3.21 19.24 -11.60
CA ASP A 166 -2.58 18.98 -12.90
C ASP A 166 -1.25 19.76 -12.96
N ARG A 167 -0.17 19.06 -12.55
CA ARG A 167 1.16 19.66 -12.48
C ARG A 167 1.66 20.14 -13.84
N GLN A 168 1.32 19.44 -14.92
CA GLN A 168 1.78 19.79 -16.27
C GLN A 168 1.12 21.06 -16.73
N ARG A 169 -0.18 21.20 -16.53
CA ARG A 169 -0.92 22.42 -16.86
C ARG A 169 -0.42 23.64 -16.09
N VAL A 170 -0.22 23.48 -14.78
CA VAL A 170 0.28 24.57 -13.93
C VAL A 170 1.70 24.97 -14.33
N MET A 171 2.59 24.04 -14.64
CA MET A 171 3.93 24.35 -15.14
C MET A 171 3.93 25.06 -16.50
N LEU A 172 2.98 24.78 -17.38
CA LEU A 172 2.82 25.52 -18.64
C LEU A 172 2.37 26.97 -18.42
N GLN A 173 1.50 27.18 -17.44
CA GLN A 173 1.00 28.53 -17.09
C GLN A 173 2.02 29.33 -16.28
N HIS A 174 2.83 28.65 -15.48
CA HIS A 174 3.84 29.20 -14.59
C HIS A 174 5.23 28.57 -14.85
N PRO A 175 5.95 28.94 -15.91
CA PRO A 175 7.21 28.29 -16.30
C PRO A 175 8.33 28.34 -15.25
N ASN A 176 8.24 29.27 -14.29
CA ASN A 176 9.20 29.42 -13.19
C ASN A 176 8.73 28.71 -11.89
N ALA A 177 7.62 27.96 -11.94
CA ALA A 177 7.12 27.28 -10.75
C ALA A 177 8.11 26.22 -10.27
N VAL A 178 8.43 26.24 -8.98
CA VAL A 178 9.17 25.16 -8.31
C VAL A 178 8.15 24.10 -7.91
N MET A 179 8.18 22.96 -8.62
CA MET A 179 7.16 21.92 -8.52
C MET A 179 7.81 20.58 -8.23
N ASP A 180 7.41 19.96 -7.14
CA ASP A 180 7.79 18.58 -6.80
C ASP A 180 6.65 17.60 -7.15
N PRO A 181 6.96 16.34 -7.52
CA PRO A 181 5.95 15.29 -7.63
C PRO A 181 5.33 15.03 -6.24
N ALA A 182 4.02 14.85 -6.19
CA ALA A 182 3.33 14.52 -4.94
C ALA A 182 3.34 13.00 -4.70
N SER A 183 3.71 12.57 -3.49
CA SER A 183 3.52 11.19 -3.02
C SER A 183 2.07 10.92 -2.60
N LEU A 184 1.69 9.65 -2.42
CA LEU A 184 0.38 9.33 -1.84
C LEU A 184 0.20 9.92 -0.44
N GLU A 185 1.28 9.95 0.35
CA GLU A 185 1.27 10.56 1.68
C GLU A 185 0.96 12.06 1.61
N ASP A 186 1.63 12.79 0.70
CA ASP A 186 1.39 14.21 0.51
C ASP A 186 -0.06 14.48 0.13
N ILE A 187 -0.58 13.76 -0.88
CA ILE A 187 -1.95 13.91 -1.35
C ILE A 187 -2.94 13.68 -0.20
N LEU A 188 -2.76 12.59 0.59
CA LEU A 188 -3.62 12.30 1.73
C LEU A 188 -3.56 13.39 2.80
N VAL A 189 -2.34 13.86 3.15
CA VAL A 189 -2.14 14.90 4.16
C VAL A 189 -2.79 16.23 3.73
N PHE A 190 -2.64 16.62 2.46
CA PHE A 190 -3.30 17.81 1.94
C PHE A 190 -4.83 17.68 1.90
N MET A 191 -5.36 16.51 1.54
CA MET A 191 -6.82 16.26 1.55
C MET A 191 -7.43 16.39 2.95
N VAL A 192 -6.69 15.96 3.98
CA VAL A 192 -7.19 15.92 5.38
C VAL A 192 -6.90 17.22 6.13
N LYS A 193 -5.72 17.84 5.93
CA LYS A 193 -5.23 18.96 6.74
C LYS A 193 -4.98 20.24 5.96
N GLY A 194 -5.12 20.24 4.65
CA GLY A 194 -4.92 21.42 3.81
C GLY A 194 -6.07 22.42 3.94
N GLU A 195 -5.73 23.70 3.82
CA GLU A 195 -6.71 24.79 3.65
C GLU A 195 -7.25 24.76 2.21
N LYS A 196 -8.52 25.20 2.01
CA LYS A 196 -9.20 25.18 0.70
C LYS A 196 -9.43 26.58 0.19
#